data_4abff65bbc6664c48d6cddf552aa26fb
#
_entry.id   4abff65bbc6664c48d6cddf552aa26fb
#
_cell.length_a   1.000
_cell.length_b   1.000
_cell.length_c   1.000
_cell.angle_alpha   90.00
_cell.angle_beta   90.00
_cell.angle_gamma   90.00
#
_symmetry.space_group_name_H-M   'P 1'
#
loop_
_entity.id
_entity.type
_entity.pdbx_description
1 polymer ?
#
loop_
_entity_poly.entity_id
_entity_poly.type
_entity_poly.pdbx_seq_one_letter_code
_entity_poly.pdbx_strand_id
1 'polypeptide(L)'
;MPYPNDIFGIFQEGVIGPMGPESWERQLCLDDRSTNCYIDHIVFCKCKDDKKHEFLLISVRYPDPNITNKALVVVDRSPSAPSPNSSVHTPLGSAIVSPSVSDTPAHDRIVITKEDDKTELTKPYKPYRELCTLTFSESCPSNITGNYLSPSVRQLCILLKVINKHAPLYNLYEHQCYWFANTVFDTLKKLFPNAEEKCSSHDMRANYHGLKFDHRNSIETITEEYNRSWREACDRVREEQRKREESRRKLIQTGRDEGNAEREQLKAEMEHQKADSARREAESARREAESARREAEKQAELDQLKARMREDENRQSDNAAFAA
;
A
#
# COMPACT_ATOMS: atom_id res chain seq x y z
N MET A 1 -12.08 -0.40 -10.24
CA MET A 1 -10.79 -0.62 -9.57
C MET A 1 -9.73 -0.77 -10.65
N PRO A 2 -8.55 -0.17 -10.55
CA PRO A 2 -7.50 -0.40 -11.54
C PRO A 2 -7.15 -1.89 -11.53
N TYR A 3 -6.98 -2.46 -12.71
CA TYR A 3 -6.66 -3.87 -12.90
C TYR A 3 -5.35 -4.21 -12.19
N PRO A 4 -5.22 -5.40 -11.56
CA PRO A 4 -4.01 -5.82 -10.85
C PRO A 4 -2.78 -6.07 -11.75
N ASN A 5 -2.88 -5.68 -13.01
CA ASN A 5 -1.78 -5.82 -13.99
C ASN A 5 -0.54 -4.98 -13.65
N ASP A 6 -0.63 -4.10 -12.63
CA ASP A 6 0.39 -3.10 -12.33
C ASP A 6 0.84 -3.12 -10.86
N ILE A 7 0.88 -4.29 -10.21
CA ILE A 7 1.47 -4.37 -8.88
C ILE A 7 2.97 -4.10 -8.99
N PHE A 8 3.38 -2.96 -8.44
CA PHE A 8 4.76 -2.49 -8.51
C PHE A 8 5.74 -3.52 -7.95
N GLY A 9 6.80 -3.81 -8.70
CA GLY A 9 7.81 -4.80 -8.31
C GLY A 9 7.41 -6.26 -8.50
N ILE A 10 6.24 -6.57 -9.13
CA ILE A 10 5.83 -7.95 -9.44
C ILE A 10 5.25 -8.06 -10.86
N PHE A 11 4.16 -7.35 -11.14
CA PHE A 11 3.41 -7.48 -12.40
C PHE A 11 3.57 -6.24 -13.28
N GLN A 12 4.78 -5.93 -13.68
CA GLN A 12 5.08 -4.85 -14.61
C GLN A 12 5.43 -5.39 -16.00
N GLU A 13 5.25 -4.56 -17.02
CA GLU A 13 5.68 -4.91 -18.37
C GLU A 13 7.20 -4.88 -18.51
N GLY A 14 7.73 -5.83 -19.29
CA GLY A 14 9.16 -5.98 -19.52
C GLY A 14 9.90 -6.66 -18.38
N VAL A 15 11.22 -6.66 -18.49
CA VAL A 15 12.14 -7.22 -17.51
C VAL A 15 12.57 -6.14 -16.52
N ILE A 16 12.33 -6.39 -15.23
CA ILE A 16 12.68 -5.49 -14.13
C ILE A 16 13.88 -6.03 -13.39
N GLY A 17 14.85 -5.21 -13.10
CA GLY A 17 16.08 -5.58 -12.39
C GLY A 17 17.30 -5.56 -13.30
N PRO A 18 18.46 -6.07 -12.82
CA PRO A 18 18.62 -6.73 -11.51
C PRO A 18 18.54 -5.77 -10.33
N MET A 19 17.95 -6.23 -9.23
CA MET A 19 17.87 -5.48 -7.97
C MET A 19 18.23 -6.38 -6.77
N GLY A 20 18.69 -5.78 -5.68
CA GLY A 20 18.94 -6.51 -4.43
C GLY A 20 17.67 -6.65 -3.58
N PRO A 21 17.72 -7.55 -2.54
CA PRO A 21 16.56 -7.81 -1.68
C PRO A 21 15.99 -6.58 -0.98
N GLU A 22 16.81 -5.64 -0.51
CA GLU A 22 16.34 -4.40 0.11
C GLU A 22 15.62 -3.48 -0.87
N SER A 23 16.10 -3.41 -2.11
CA SER A 23 15.45 -2.61 -3.15
C SER A 23 14.10 -3.20 -3.54
N TRP A 24 14.02 -4.54 -3.62
CA TRP A 24 12.77 -5.23 -3.88
C TRP A 24 11.76 -5.04 -2.75
N GLU A 25 12.18 -5.16 -1.49
CA GLU A 25 11.30 -4.89 -0.34
C GLU A 25 10.69 -3.49 -0.41
N ARG A 26 11.50 -2.47 -0.71
CA ARG A 26 10.99 -1.10 -0.86
C ARG A 26 9.93 -1.00 -1.94
N GLN A 27 10.12 -1.67 -3.07
CA GLN A 27 9.11 -1.69 -4.14
C GLN A 27 7.82 -2.40 -3.71
N LEU A 28 7.94 -3.56 -3.04
CA LEU A 28 6.78 -4.28 -2.52
C LEU A 28 5.99 -3.51 -1.46
N CYS A 29 6.65 -2.63 -0.72
CA CYS A 29 5.99 -1.77 0.29
C CYS A 29 5.21 -0.60 -0.32
N LEU A 30 5.42 -0.26 -1.59
CA LEU A 30 4.69 0.82 -2.28
C LEU A 30 3.26 0.40 -2.66
N ASP A 31 2.98 -0.91 -2.70
CA ASP A 31 1.67 -1.43 -3.08
C ASP A 31 1.22 -2.52 -2.09
N ASP A 32 0.20 -2.20 -1.28
CA ASP A 32 -0.33 -3.13 -0.27
C ASP A 32 -0.87 -4.43 -0.91
N ARG A 33 -1.24 -4.43 -2.20
CA ARG A 33 -1.69 -5.62 -2.94
C ARG A 33 -0.59 -6.67 -3.09
N SER A 34 0.69 -6.27 -3.02
CA SER A 34 1.83 -7.20 -3.03
C SER A 34 1.77 -8.23 -1.91
N THR A 35 1.08 -7.91 -0.80
CA THR A 35 0.91 -8.82 0.34
C THR A 35 0.06 -10.04 0.00
N ASN A 36 -0.80 -9.93 -1.01
CA ASN A 36 -1.67 -11.00 -1.46
C ASN A 36 -1.01 -11.89 -2.52
N CYS A 37 0.11 -11.46 -3.10
CA CYS A 37 0.84 -12.26 -4.08
C CYS A 37 1.55 -13.43 -3.39
N TYR A 38 1.42 -14.61 -3.95
CA TYR A 38 1.98 -15.83 -3.41
C TYR A 38 2.82 -16.60 -4.44
N ILE A 39 3.69 -17.46 -3.94
CA ILE A 39 4.54 -18.31 -4.75
C ILE A 39 3.77 -19.60 -5.07
N ASP A 40 3.67 -19.89 -6.35
CA ASP A 40 3.04 -21.11 -6.89
C ASP A 40 4.03 -22.29 -6.87
N HIS A 41 5.18 -22.07 -7.47
CA HIS A 41 6.25 -23.06 -7.47
C HIS A 41 7.62 -22.41 -7.65
N ILE A 42 8.64 -23.17 -7.28
CA ILE A 42 10.06 -22.82 -7.43
C ILE A 42 10.76 -23.92 -8.19
N VAL A 43 11.45 -23.55 -9.26
CA VAL A 43 12.28 -24.48 -10.05
C VAL A 43 13.74 -24.21 -9.74
N PHE A 44 14.44 -25.22 -9.28
CA PHE A 44 15.89 -25.19 -9.07
C PHE A 44 16.60 -25.47 -10.40
N CYS A 45 17.36 -24.52 -10.89
CA CYS A 45 17.99 -24.56 -12.20
C CYS A 45 19.51 -24.55 -12.10
N LYS A 46 20.15 -25.23 -13.07
CA LYS A 46 21.62 -25.25 -13.20
C LYS A 46 22.04 -25.02 -14.65
N CYS A 47 22.93 -24.06 -14.88
CA CYS A 47 23.53 -23.85 -16.20
C CYS A 47 24.37 -25.07 -16.64
N LYS A 48 24.36 -25.32 -17.94
CA LYS A 48 25.14 -26.46 -18.53
C LYS A 48 26.54 -26.03 -18.95
N ASP A 49 26.82 -24.72 -18.94
CA ASP A 49 28.14 -24.18 -19.24
C ASP A 49 29.23 -24.60 -18.22
N ASP A 50 30.45 -24.21 -18.46
CA ASP A 50 31.59 -24.57 -17.60
C ASP A 50 31.47 -23.98 -16.17
N LYS A 51 30.75 -22.89 -16.02
CA LYS A 51 30.54 -22.25 -14.72
C LYS A 51 29.52 -22.97 -13.86
N LYS A 52 28.64 -23.80 -14.45
CA LYS A 52 27.65 -24.61 -13.74
C LYS A 52 26.75 -23.80 -12.78
N HIS A 53 26.56 -22.50 -13.04
CA HIS A 53 25.84 -21.57 -12.18
C HIS A 53 24.46 -22.10 -11.79
N GLU A 54 24.08 -21.98 -10.51
CA GLU A 54 22.77 -22.38 -9.99
C GLU A 54 21.93 -21.15 -9.65
N PHE A 55 20.64 -21.20 -9.99
CA PHE A 55 19.68 -20.15 -9.77
C PHE A 55 18.28 -20.74 -9.52
N LEU A 56 17.38 -19.93 -8.98
CA LEU A 56 15.99 -20.29 -8.80
C LEU A 56 15.10 -19.51 -9.76
N LEU A 57 14.18 -20.21 -10.40
CA LEU A 57 13.10 -19.65 -11.18
C LEU A 57 11.80 -19.81 -10.40
N ILE A 58 11.16 -18.72 -10.01
CA ILE A 58 10.05 -18.69 -9.08
C ILE A 58 8.82 -18.15 -9.80
N SER A 59 7.72 -18.90 -9.76
CA SER A 59 6.43 -18.47 -10.28
C SER A 59 5.60 -17.82 -9.19
N VAL A 60 5.12 -16.60 -9.46
CA VAL A 60 4.30 -15.80 -8.55
C VAL A 60 2.92 -15.61 -9.15
N ARG A 61 1.88 -15.75 -8.31
CA ARG A 61 0.48 -15.53 -8.68
C ARG A 61 -0.20 -14.48 -7.79
N TYR A 62 -1.24 -13.89 -8.33
CA TYR A 62 -2.21 -13.10 -7.58
C TYR A 62 -3.48 -13.93 -7.34
N PRO A 63 -4.12 -13.87 -6.16
CA PRO A 63 -5.18 -14.80 -5.76
C PRO A 63 -6.57 -14.54 -6.38
N ASP A 64 -6.68 -13.75 -7.43
CA ASP A 64 -7.95 -13.53 -8.10
C ASP A 64 -8.13 -14.57 -9.23
N PRO A 65 -9.15 -15.46 -9.16
CA PRO A 65 -9.37 -16.48 -10.18
C PRO A 65 -9.72 -15.92 -11.57
N ASN A 66 -10.17 -14.65 -11.63
CA ASN A 66 -10.43 -13.97 -12.90
C ASN A 66 -9.18 -13.36 -13.52
N ILE A 67 -8.06 -13.39 -12.80
CA ILE A 67 -6.80 -12.77 -13.20
C ILE A 67 -5.75 -13.86 -13.35
N THR A 68 -5.44 -14.17 -14.57
CA THR A 68 -4.39 -15.16 -14.92
C THR A 68 -2.97 -14.58 -14.80
N ASN A 69 -2.81 -13.45 -14.13
CA ASN A 69 -1.51 -12.82 -14.03
C ASN A 69 -0.54 -13.66 -13.22
N LYS A 70 0.48 -14.08 -13.92
CA LYS A 70 1.65 -14.75 -13.37
C LYS A 70 2.87 -13.87 -13.63
N ALA A 71 3.78 -13.86 -12.67
CA ALA A 71 5.11 -13.28 -12.84
C ALA A 71 6.16 -14.35 -12.61
N LEU A 72 7.27 -14.22 -13.29
CA LEU A 72 8.45 -15.03 -13.08
C LEU A 72 9.53 -14.20 -12.42
N VAL A 73 10.14 -14.76 -11.41
CA VAL A 73 11.24 -14.15 -10.66
C VAL A 73 12.45 -15.06 -10.74
N VAL A 74 13.56 -14.56 -11.23
CA VAL A 74 14.85 -15.24 -11.12
C VAL A 74 15.58 -14.67 -9.91
N VAL A 75 16.09 -15.59 -9.09
CA VAL A 75 16.91 -15.26 -7.93
C VAL A 75 18.23 -15.99 -8.03
N ASP A 76 19.33 -15.27 -7.99
CA ASP A 76 20.66 -15.85 -8.03
C ASP A 76 21.67 -15.01 -7.22
N ARG A 77 22.84 -15.59 -6.99
CA ARG A 77 23.97 -14.92 -6.32
C ARG A 77 25.20 -14.95 -7.20
N SER A 78 25.85 -13.79 -7.32
CA SER A 78 27.13 -13.63 -8.00
C SER A 78 28.10 -12.79 -7.16
N PRO A 79 29.42 -12.82 -7.45
CA PRO A 79 30.33 -11.81 -6.89
C PRO A 79 29.95 -10.44 -7.47
N SER A 80 30.05 -9.40 -6.65
CA SER A 80 29.94 -8.03 -7.13
C SER A 80 31.05 -7.75 -8.15
N ALA A 81 30.71 -7.07 -9.24
CA ALA A 81 31.72 -6.60 -10.19
C ALA A 81 32.72 -5.69 -9.44
N PRO A 82 34.05 -5.81 -9.70
CA PRO A 82 35.00 -4.89 -9.12
C PRO A 82 34.63 -3.46 -9.50
N SER A 83 34.65 -2.56 -8.51
CA SER A 83 34.40 -1.13 -8.76
C SER A 83 35.36 -0.62 -9.81
N PRO A 84 34.91 0.12 -10.85
CA PRO A 84 35.79 0.68 -11.87
C PRO A 84 36.89 1.60 -11.30
N ASN A 85 36.75 2.03 -10.05
CA ASN A 85 37.73 2.85 -9.32
C ASN A 85 38.73 2.05 -8.48
N SER A 86 38.65 0.72 -8.39
CA SER A 86 39.68 -0.08 -7.77
C SER A 86 40.80 -0.24 -8.78
N SER A 87 41.68 0.76 -8.85
CA SER A 87 42.98 0.68 -9.54
C SER A 87 43.92 -0.29 -8.80
N VAL A 88 43.59 -1.56 -8.82
CA VAL A 88 44.60 -2.60 -8.58
C VAL A 88 45.36 -2.69 -9.89
N HIS A 89 46.46 -1.94 -9.96
CA HIS A 89 47.51 -2.19 -10.96
C HIS A 89 48.01 -3.62 -10.75
N THR A 90 47.41 -4.56 -11.45
CA THR A 90 47.99 -5.87 -11.64
C THR A 90 49.16 -5.70 -12.64
N PRO A 91 50.42 -5.95 -12.23
CA PRO A 91 51.49 -6.01 -13.20
C PRO A 91 51.18 -7.11 -14.22
N LEU A 92 51.50 -6.82 -15.47
CA LEU A 92 51.42 -7.79 -16.57
C LEU A 92 52.38 -8.93 -16.27
N GLY A 93 51.90 -10.00 -15.69
CA GLY A 93 52.66 -11.21 -15.40
C GLY A 93 51.69 -12.25 -14.84
N SER A 94 51.44 -13.30 -15.59
CA SER A 94 50.61 -14.44 -15.29
C SER A 94 50.69 -14.91 -13.84
N ALA A 95 50.06 -14.21 -12.93
CA ALA A 95 49.66 -14.78 -11.68
C ALA A 95 48.25 -15.31 -11.95
N ILE A 96 48.11 -16.62 -12.01
CA ILE A 96 46.88 -17.33 -11.69
C ILE A 96 46.58 -16.91 -10.25
N VAL A 97 46.00 -15.74 -10.06
CA VAL A 97 45.43 -15.35 -8.77
C VAL A 97 44.27 -16.35 -8.60
N SER A 98 44.56 -17.36 -7.82
CA SER A 98 43.56 -18.34 -7.37
C SER A 98 42.39 -17.50 -6.87
N PRO A 99 41.18 -17.61 -7.43
CA PRO A 99 40.01 -16.82 -7.00
C PRO A 99 39.62 -17.10 -5.54
N SER A 100 40.43 -17.88 -4.84
CA SER A 100 40.19 -18.41 -3.50
C SER A 100 40.52 -17.44 -2.35
N VAL A 101 40.91 -16.20 -2.59
CA VAL A 101 41.48 -15.41 -1.50
C VAL A 101 40.84 -14.04 -1.26
N SER A 102 39.94 -13.60 -2.10
CA SER A 102 39.21 -12.33 -1.80
C SER A 102 37.73 -12.60 -1.61
N ASP A 103 37.29 -12.56 -0.36
CA ASP A 103 35.88 -12.37 -0.05
C ASP A 103 35.40 -11.08 -0.71
N THR A 104 34.69 -11.23 -1.82
CA THR A 104 34.07 -10.09 -2.50
C THR A 104 32.64 -9.91 -2.00
N PRO A 105 32.10 -8.70 -1.95
CA PRO A 105 30.68 -8.53 -1.60
C PRO A 105 29.81 -9.43 -2.47
N ALA A 106 28.87 -10.12 -1.84
CA ALA A 106 27.89 -10.91 -2.55
C ALA A 106 26.86 -9.99 -3.20
N HIS A 107 26.48 -10.30 -4.43
CA HIS A 107 25.41 -9.64 -5.15
C HIS A 107 24.27 -10.61 -5.38
N ASP A 108 23.29 -10.60 -4.46
CA ASP A 108 22.03 -11.34 -4.62
C ASP A 108 21.14 -10.56 -5.56
N ARG A 109 20.81 -11.15 -6.69
CA ARG A 109 20.07 -10.52 -7.79
C ARG A 109 18.66 -11.06 -7.86
N ILE A 110 17.72 -10.16 -8.05
CA ILE A 110 16.32 -10.45 -8.29
C ILE A 110 15.97 -9.80 -9.62
N VAL A 111 15.50 -10.60 -10.57
CA VAL A 111 15.03 -10.16 -11.88
C VAL A 111 13.62 -10.67 -12.08
N ILE A 112 12.73 -9.83 -12.53
CA ILE A 112 11.28 -10.11 -12.57
C ILE A 112 10.75 -9.82 -13.96
N THR A 113 9.81 -10.65 -14.44
CA THR A 113 9.06 -10.40 -15.67
C THR A 113 7.68 -11.06 -15.61
N LYS A 114 6.79 -10.70 -16.50
CA LYS A 114 5.58 -11.47 -16.75
C LYS A 114 5.91 -12.87 -17.31
N GLU A 115 5.05 -13.84 -17.09
CA GLU A 115 5.28 -15.25 -17.50
C GLU A 115 5.58 -15.40 -19.00
N ASP A 116 4.98 -14.54 -19.83
CA ASP A 116 5.16 -14.57 -21.29
C ASP A 116 6.60 -14.29 -21.73
N ASP A 117 7.38 -13.62 -20.87
CA ASP A 117 8.75 -13.21 -21.16
C ASP A 117 9.81 -14.16 -20.56
N LYS A 118 9.45 -15.42 -20.22
CA LYS A 118 10.37 -16.42 -19.65
C LYS A 118 11.66 -16.53 -20.49
N THR A 119 11.55 -16.43 -21.80
CA THR A 119 12.71 -16.58 -22.70
C THR A 119 13.72 -15.46 -22.52
N GLU A 120 13.29 -14.22 -22.40
CA GLU A 120 14.18 -13.07 -22.16
C GLU A 120 14.75 -13.11 -20.73
N LEU A 121 13.93 -13.43 -19.73
CA LEU A 121 14.35 -13.56 -18.34
C LEU A 121 15.48 -14.61 -18.18
N THR A 122 15.34 -15.76 -18.81
CA THR A 122 16.30 -16.87 -18.69
C THR A 122 17.42 -16.86 -19.71
N LYS A 123 17.45 -15.92 -20.66
CA LYS A 123 18.46 -15.82 -21.73
C LYS A 123 19.90 -15.78 -21.20
N PRO A 124 20.23 -15.04 -20.10
CA PRO A 124 21.60 -15.03 -19.57
C PRO A 124 22.07 -16.35 -18.99
N TYR A 125 21.15 -17.28 -18.71
CA TYR A 125 21.39 -18.56 -18.04
C TYR A 125 21.39 -19.75 -19.00
N LYS A 126 21.06 -19.56 -20.27
CA LYS A 126 20.98 -20.64 -21.27
C LYS A 126 22.36 -21.07 -21.76
N PRO A 127 22.56 -22.40 -22.02
CA PRO A 127 21.62 -23.48 -21.75
C PRO A 127 21.61 -23.89 -20.27
N TYR A 128 20.44 -24.14 -19.71
CA TYR A 128 20.30 -24.64 -18.33
C TYR A 128 19.46 -25.94 -18.27
N ARG A 129 19.46 -26.58 -17.11
CA ARG A 129 18.64 -27.73 -16.77
C ARG A 129 17.84 -27.44 -15.51
N GLU A 130 16.58 -27.85 -15.49
CA GLU A 130 15.74 -27.88 -14.31
C GLU A 130 16.02 -29.17 -13.53
N LEU A 131 16.39 -29.04 -12.25
CA LEU A 131 16.81 -30.16 -11.41
C LEU A 131 15.68 -30.62 -10.49
N CYS A 132 15.05 -29.70 -9.78
CA CYS A 132 13.99 -29.96 -8.83
C CYS A 132 12.93 -28.89 -8.93
N THR A 133 11.69 -29.24 -8.63
CA THR A 133 10.58 -28.29 -8.49
C THR A 133 9.94 -28.46 -7.12
N LEU A 134 9.72 -27.36 -6.42
CA LEU A 134 8.98 -27.28 -5.17
C LEU A 134 7.65 -26.59 -5.46
N THR A 135 6.54 -27.29 -5.34
CA THR A 135 5.19 -26.81 -5.63
C THR A 135 4.44 -26.59 -4.32
N PHE A 136 3.83 -25.43 -4.16
CA PHE A 136 3.02 -25.11 -3.00
C PHE A 136 1.53 -25.31 -3.32
N SER A 137 0.77 -25.78 -2.30
CA SER A 137 -0.66 -26.02 -2.48
C SER A 137 -1.42 -24.74 -2.82
N GLU A 138 -2.32 -24.81 -3.79
CA GLU A 138 -3.20 -23.71 -4.20
C GLU A 138 -4.27 -23.39 -3.14
N SER A 139 -3.89 -22.94 -1.99
CA SER A 139 -4.85 -22.38 -1.06
C SER A 139 -4.64 -20.88 -0.99
N CYS A 140 -5.58 -20.20 -1.61
CA CYS A 140 -5.80 -18.77 -1.42
C CYS A 140 -5.64 -18.44 0.08
N PRO A 141 -4.88 -17.43 0.48
CA PRO A 141 -4.76 -17.00 1.86
C PRO A 141 -6.10 -16.41 2.33
N SER A 142 -7.13 -17.26 2.43
CA SER A 142 -8.40 -16.92 3.05
C SER A 142 -8.24 -17.21 4.52
N ASN A 143 -7.85 -16.24 5.25
CA ASN A 143 -8.06 -16.00 6.67
C ASN A 143 -6.79 -15.65 7.46
N ILE A 144 -6.92 -14.62 8.23
CA ILE A 144 -6.11 -13.95 9.25
C ILE A 144 -5.48 -14.92 10.31
N THR A 145 -5.63 -16.22 10.18
CA THR A 145 -5.22 -17.22 11.20
C THR A 145 -3.81 -17.81 11.03
N GLY A 146 -2.99 -17.29 10.15
CA GLY A 146 -1.52 -17.52 10.22
C GLY A 146 -0.96 -18.81 9.62
N ASN A 147 -1.76 -19.75 9.14
CA ASN A 147 -1.28 -20.94 8.46
C ASN A 147 -1.31 -20.75 6.93
N TYR A 148 -0.29 -20.06 6.41
CA TYR A 148 -0.09 -19.95 4.98
C TYR A 148 0.35 -21.32 4.41
N LEU A 149 -0.41 -21.87 3.47
CA LEU A 149 -0.03 -23.09 2.77
C LEU A 149 0.97 -22.81 1.64
N SER A 150 1.03 -21.56 1.17
CA SER A 150 2.00 -21.09 0.17
C SER A 150 2.72 -19.84 0.70
N PRO A 151 4.03 -19.67 0.45
CA PRO A 151 4.75 -18.47 0.83
C PRO A 151 4.27 -17.25 0.04
N SER A 152 4.08 -16.13 0.72
CA SER A 152 3.86 -14.86 0.04
C SER A 152 5.16 -14.31 -0.56
N VAL A 153 5.05 -13.41 -1.54
CA VAL A 153 6.21 -12.71 -2.12
C VAL A 153 6.96 -11.92 -1.05
N ARG A 154 6.27 -11.35 -0.07
CA ARG A 154 6.91 -10.66 1.07
C ARG A 154 7.72 -11.62 1.95
N GLN A 155 7.23 -12.84 2.17
CA GLN A 155 7.96 -13.87 2.92
C GLN A 155 9.24 -14.25 2.19
N LEU A 156 9.18 -14.45 0.88
CA LEU A 156 10.37 -14.68 0.06
C LEU A 156 11.35 -13.53 0.17
N CYS A 157 10.90 -12.30 0.04
CA CYS A 157 11.76 -11.11 0.11
C CYS A 157 12.49 -11.01 1.46
N ILE A 158 11.79 -11.26 2.57
CA ILE A 158 12.39 -11.28 3.90
C ILE A 158 13.41 -12.41 4.02
N LEU A 159 13.12 -13.60 3.49
CA LEU A 159 14.07 -14.70 3.47
C LEU A 159 15.36 -14.34 2.71
N LEU A 160 15.23 -13.75 1.54
CA LEU A 160 16.39 -13.32 0.74
C LEU A 160 17.23 -12.26 1.48
N LYS A 161 16.60 -11.32 2.19
CA LYS A 161 17.31 -10.36 3.05
C LYS A 161 18.05 -11.02 4.19
N VAL A 162 17.44 -11.99 4.86
CA VAL A 162 18.07 -12.75 5.94
C VAL A 162 19.31 -13.50 5.41
N ILE A 163 19.18 -14.17 4.28
CA ILE A 163 20.28 -14.90 3.64
C ILE A 163 21.41 -13.95 3.23
N ASN A 164 21.07 -12.81 2.63
CA ASN A 164 22.06 -11.79 2.25
C ASN A 164 22.82 -11.25 3.46
N LYS A 165 22.10 -10.96 4.56
CA LYS A 165 22.70 -10.49 5.82
C LYS A 165 23.53 -11.56 6.51
N HIS A 166 23.12 -12.83 6.45
CA HIS A 166 23.82 -13.97 7.04
C HIS A 166 25.18 -14.22 6.37
N ALA A 167 25.21 -14.08 5.05
CA ALA A 167 26.44 -14.27 4.25
C ALA A 167 26.61 -13.10 3.27
N PRO A 168 27.11 -11.94 3.74
CA PRO A 168 27.24 -10.73 2.91
C PRO A 168 28.41 -10.81 1.91
N LEU A 169 29.29 -11.80 2.07
CA LEU A 169 30.46 -12.00 1.21
C LEU A 169 30.24 -13.21 0.30
N TYR A 170 30.68 -13.10 -0.94
CA TYR A 170 30.75 -14.19 -1.88
C TYR A 170 32.07 -14.93 -1.70
N ASN A 171 31.98 -16.22 -1.39
CA ASN A 171 33.14 -17.10 -1.22
C ASN A 171 32.91 -18.35 -2.06
N LEU A 172 33.87 -18.69 -2.94
CA LEU A 172 33.75 -19.82 -3.87
C LEU A 172 33.60 -21.19 -3.17
N TYR A 173 34.04 -21.30 -1.93
CA TYR A 173 34.00 -22.57 -1.20
C TYR A 173 32.80 -22.70 -0.26
N GLU A 174 32.25 -21.58 0.21
CA GLU A 174 31.23 -21.58 1.26
C GLU A 174 29.90 -20.91 0.81
N HIS A 175 29.95 -19.66 0.36
CA HIS A 175 28.78 -18.81 0.15
C HIS A 175 28.60 -18.37 -1.31
N GLN A 176 28.69 -19.33 -2.23
CA GLN A 176 28.54 -19.13 -3.67
C GLN A 176 27.08 -19.33 -4.14
N CYS A 177 26.88 -19.32 -5.48
CA CYS A 177 25.54 -19.52 -6.07
C CYS A 177 24.89 -20.86 -5.69
N TYR A 178 25.68 -21.94 -5.55
CA TYR A 178 25.18 -23.25 -5.12
C TYR A 178 24.62 -23.22 -3.70
N TRP A 179 25.40 -22.65 -2.77
CA TRP A 179 24.97 -22.47 -1.39
C TRP A 179 23.70 -21.63 -1.33
N PHE A 180 23.70 -20.49 -2.03
CA PHE A 180 22.59 -19.53 -2.01
C PHE A 180 21.28 -20.17 -2.52
N ALA A 181 21.30 -20.73 -3.75
CA ALA A 181 20.11 -21.33 -4.35
C ALA A 181 19.57 -22.49 -3.50
N ASN A 182 20.48 -23.32 -2.97
CA ASN A 182 20.11 -24.45 -2.14
C ASN A 182 19.56 -24.01 -0.78
N THR A 183 20.16 -23.00 -0.16
CA THR A 183 19.71 -22.45 1.12
C THR A 183 18.31 -21.84 0.99
N VAL A 184 18.02 -21.05 -0.05
CA VAL A 184 16.67 -20.52 -0.31
C VAL A 184 15.67 -21.65 -0.47
N PHE A 185 15.97 -22.63 -1.34
CA PHE A 185 15.08 -23.74 -1.66
C PHE A 185 14.76 -24.61 -0.43
N ASP A 186 15.79 -25.05 0.31
CA ASP A 186 15.62 -25.94 1.45
C ASP A 186 15.02 -25.22 2.67
N THR A 187 15.32 -23.93 2.86
CA THR A 187 14.65 -23.13 3.90
C THR A 187 13.17 -22.98 3.61
N LEU A 188 12.76 -22.70 2.36
CA LEU A 188 11.35 -22.63 2.00
C LEU A 188 10.66 -23.99 2.16
N LYS A 189 11.31 -25.08 1.78
CA LYS A 189 10.79 -26.44 2.03
C LYS A 189 10.59 -26.72 3.53
N LYS A 190 11.52 -26.28 4.39
CA LYS A 190 11.42 -26.42 5.86
C LYS A 190 10.29 -25.56 6.44
N LEU A 191 10.14 -24.32 5.97
CA LEU A 191 9.10 -23.40 6.42
C LEU A 191 7.70 -23.80 5.96
N PHE A 192 7.60 -24.47 4.81
CA PHE A 192 6.35 -24.91 4.19
C PHE A 192 6.35 -26.41 3.96
N PRO A 193 6.19 -27.22 5.01
CA PRO A 193 6.39 -28.67 4.94
C PRO A 193 5.36 -29.41 4.06
N ASN A 194 4.25 -28.75 3.72
CA ASN A 194 3.23 -29.30 2.81
C ASN A 194 3.57 -29.10 1.32
N ALA A 195 4.71 -28.47 1.01
CA ALA A 195 5.14 -28.31 -0.37
C ALA A 195 5.60 -29.66 -0.96
N GLU A 196 5.16 -29.92 -2.20
CA GLU A 196 5.53 -31.13 -2.94
C GLU A 196 6.83 -30.91 -3.71
N GLU A 197 7.85 -31.73 -3.41
CA GLU A 197 9.12 -31.69 -4.13
C GLU A 197 9.14 -32.79 -5.20
N LYS A 198 9.43 -32.41 -6.45
CA LYS A 198 9.70 -33.30 -7.58
C LYS A 198 11.10 -33.04 -8.10
N CYS A 199 11.98 -34.02 -8.00
CA CYS A 199 13.36 -33.92 -8.47
C CYS A 199 13.63 -34.90 -9.60
N SER A 200 14.14 -34.39 -10.72
CA SER A 200 14.63 -35.21 -11.85
C SER A 200 16.11 -35.58 -11.70
N SER A 201 16.89 -34.81 -10.94
CA SER A 201 18.34 -34.95 -10.84
C SER A 201 18.87 -34.41 -9.51
N HIS A 202 18.39 -35.01 -8.40
CA HIS A 202 18.74 -34.58 -7.04
C HIS A 202 20.25 -34.52 -6.78
N ASP A 203 21.01 -35.51 -7.33
CA ASP A 203 22.46 -35.61 -7.11
C ASP A 203 23.26 -34.49 -7.77
N MET A 204 22.67 -33.79 -8.73
CA MET A 204 23.30 -32.66 -9.42
C MET A 204 23.13 -31.32 -8.69
N ARG A 205 22.24 -31.24 -7.69
CA ARG A 205 21.98 -30.04 -6.90
C ARG A 205 23.10 -29.82 -5.88
N ALA A 206 23.57 -28.59 -5.73
CA ALA A 206 24.66 -28.21 -4.84
C ALA A 206 25.94 -29.04 -5.03
N ASN A 207 26.19 -29.51 -6.25
CA ASN A 207 27.34 -30.32 -6.60
C ASN A 207 28.20 -29.60 -7.64
N TYR A 208 29.45 -29.34 -7.30
CA TYR A 208 30.44 -28.78 -8.21
C TYR A 208 31.60 -29.78 -8.40
N HIS A 209 31.72 -30.36 -9.60
CA HIS A 209 32.76 -31.37 -9.93
C HIS A 209 32.86 -32.53 -8.92
N GLY A 210 31.72 -33.01 -8.41
CA GLY A 210 31.68 -34.09 -7.43
C GLY A 210 31.79 -33.66 -5.96
N LEU A 211 32.09 -32.41 -5.68
CA LEU A 211 32.09 -31.86 -4.34
C LEU A 211 30.69 -31.41 -3.94
N LYS A 212 30.14 -32.01 -2.90
CA LYS A 212 28.84 -31.69 -2.35
C LYS A 212 29.01 -30.69 -1.20
N PHE A 213 28.31 -29.54 -1.26
CA PHE A 213 28.37 -28.53 -0.21
C PHE A 213 27.36 -28.85 0.87
N ASP A 214 27.83 -28.93 2.15
CA ASP A 214 26.94 -29.08 3.31
C ASP A 214 26.58 -27.69 3.85
N HIS A 215 25.29 -27.42 3.95
CA HIS A 215 24.73 -26.14 4.38
C HIS A 215 23.64 -26.30 5.47
N ARG A 216 23.53 -27.49 6.08
CA ARG A 216 22.48 -27.79 7.07
C ARG A 216 22.48 -26.83 8.25
N ASN A 217 23.66 -26.50 8.80
CA ASN A 217 23.78 -25.57 9.90
C ASN A 217 23.29 -24.16 9.52
N SER A 218 23.57 -23.71 8.27
CA SER A 218 23.08 -22.45 7.77
C SER A 218 21.55 -22.41 7.67
N ILE A 219 20.91 -23.51 7.24
CA ILE A 219 19.45 -23.59 7.11
C ILE A 219 18.76 -23.41 8.47
N GLU A 220 19.30 -24.01 9.53
CA GLU A 220 18.73 -23.86 10.89
C GLU A 220 18.81 -22.42 11.38
N THR A 221 20.00 -21.85 11.35
CA THR A 221 20.23 -20.45 11.75
C THR A 221 19.38 -19.48 10.92
N ILE A 222 19.33 -19.65 9.59
CA ILE A 222 18.54 -18.80 8.70
C ILE A 222 17.05 -18.95 8.96
N THR A 223 16.57 -20.16 9.26
CA THR A 223 15.16 -20.38 9.62
C THR A 223 14.77 -19.63 10.88
N GLU A 224 15.63 -19.65 11.90
CA GLU A 224 15.41 -18.91 13.16
C GLU A 224 15.42 -17.39 12.96
N GLU A 225 16.40 -16.88 12.22
CA GLU A 225 16.52 -15.46 11.87
C GLU A 225 15.34 -15.00 11.01
N TYR A 226 14.92 -15.81 10.06
CA TYR A 226 13.73 -15.55 9.25
C TYR A 226 12.47 -15.45 10.12
N ASN A 227 12.24 -16.41 11.01
CA ASN A 227 11.07 -16.41 11.88
C ASN A 227 11.01 -15.18 12.80
N ARG A 228 12.16 -14.69 13.25
CA ARG A 228 12.28 -13.44 14.00
C ARG A 228 11.95 -12.24 13.12
N SER A 229 12.61 -12.13 11.97
CA SER A 229 12.43 -11.01 11.02
C SER A 229 11.01 -10.94 10.47
N TRP A 230 10.38 -12.09 10.22
CA TRP A 230 8.99 -12.17 9.79
C TRP A 230 8.02 -11.64 10.87
N ARG A 231 8.22 -12.06 12.14
CA ARG A 231 7.42 -11.54 13.26
C ARG A 231 7.55 -10.02 13.39
N GLU A 232 8.77 -9.49 13.37
CA GLU A 232 9.03 -8.05 13.40
C GLU A 232 8.37 -7.31 12.24
N ALA A 233 8.38 -7.88 11.03
CA ALA A 233 7.70 -7.30 9.87
C ALA A 233 6.19 -7.29 10.04
N CYS A 234 5.59 -8.37 10.56
CA CYS A 234 4.16 -8.43 10.87
C CYS A 234 3.77 -7.40 11.93
N ASP A 235 4.57 -7.25 12.98
CA ASP A 235 4.30 -6.30 14.05
C ASP A 235 4.38 -4.84 13.56
N ARG A 236 5.35 -4.51 12.70
CA ARG A 236 5.41 -3.18 12.04
C ARG A 236 4.15 -2.89 11.23
N VAL A 237 3.69 -3.85 10.42
CA VAL A 237 2.47 -3.68 9.62
C VAL A 237 1.25 -3.46 10.50
N ARG A 238 1.08 -4.24 11.57
CA ARG A 238 -0.02 -4.07 12.54
C ARG A 238 0.01 -2.69 13.20
N GLU A 239 1.19 -2.25 13.61
CA GLU A 239 1.36 -0.94 14.24
C GLU A 239 1.05 0.22 13.27
N GLU A 240 1.47 0.12 12.02
CA GLU A 240 1.12 1.10 10.99
C GLU A 240 -0.37 1.12 10.70
N GLN A 241 -1.01 -0.04 10.60
CA GLN A 241 -2.47 -0.13 10.43
C GLN A 241 -3.20 0.51 11.61
N ARG A 242 -2.75 0.25 12.85
CA ARG A 242 -3.32 0.87 14.06
C ARG A 242 -3.20 2.39 14.01
N LYS A 243 -2.03 2.93 13.63
CA LYS A 243 -1.81 4.38 13.50
C LYS A 243 -2.68 5.01 12.40
N ARG A 244 -2.81 4.35 11.25
CA ARG A 244 -3.69 4.80 10.15
C ARG A 244 -5.16 4.83 10.60
N GLU A 245 -5.60 3.80 11.32
CA GLU A 245 -6.97 3.71 11.83
C GLU A 245 -7.25 4.77 12.89
N GLU A 246 -6.32 5.02 13.80
CA GLU A 246 -6.42 6.10 14.80
C GLU A 246 -6.49 7.47 14.14
N SER A 247 -5.64 7.74 13.15
CA SER A 247 -5.66 8.99 12.39
C SER A 247 -6.99 9.18 11.65
N ARG A 248 -7.52 8.11 11.05
CA ARG A 248 -8.83 8.11 10.40
C ARG A 248 -9.96 8.41 11.38
N ARG A 249 -9.93 7.80 12.57
CA ARG A 249 -10.92 8.07 13.64
C ARG A 249 -10.87 9.54 14.09
N LYS A 250 -9.67 10.09 14.30
CA LYS A 250 -9.48 11.50 14.64
C LYS A 250 -10.06 12.42 13.56
N LEU A 251 -9.78 12.16 12.29
CA LEU A 251 -10.31 12.95 11.17
C LEU A 251 -11.83 12.92 11.11
N ILE A 252 -12.44 11.74 11.28
CA ILE A 252 -13.90 11.60 11.31
C ILE A 252 -14.50 12.36 12.50
N GLN A 253 -13.87 12.30 13.68
CA GLN A 253 -14.33 13.03 14.86
C GLN A 253 -14.27 14.53 14.66
N THR A 254 -13.13 15.05 14.15
CA THR A 254 -12.99 16.47 13.82
C THR A 254 -14.07 16.95 12.86
N GLY A 255 -14.32 16.22 11.77
CA GLY A 255 -15.37 16.56 10.80
C GLY A 255 -16.78 16.53 11.41
N ARG A 256 -17.07 15.65 12.38
CA ARG A 256 -18.33 15.66 13.12
C ARG A 256 -18.47 16.88 14.02
N ASP A 257 -17.40 17.23 14.73
CA ASP A 257 -17.39 18.37 15.65
C ASP A 257 -17.54 19.69 14.87
N GLU A 258 -16.86 19.85 13.75
CA GLU A 258 -17.02 20.98 12.83
C GLU A 258 -18.45 21.08 12.27
N GLY A 259 -19.01 19.96 11.78
CA GLY A 259 -20.38 19.92 11.27
C GLY A 259 -21.44 20.21 12.35
N ASN A 260 -21.21 19.82 13.60
CA ASN A 260 -22.08 20.17 14.72
C ASN A 260 -21.99 21.68 15.06
N ALA A 261 -20.79 22.24 15.09
CA ALA A 261 -20.58 23.65 15.33
C ALA A 261 -21.27 24.53 14.25
N GLU A 262 -21.15 24.14 12.97
CA GLU A 262 -21.82 24.83 11.87
C GLU A 262 -23.35 24.77 11.98
N ARG A 263 -23.90 23.60 12.38
CA ARG A 263 -25.36 23.48 12.62
C ARG A 263 -25.84 24.36 13.76
N GLU A 264 -25.10 24.47 14.84
CA GLU A 264 -25.46 25.36 15.97
C GLU A 264 -25.38 26.83 15.58
N GLN A 265 -24.40 27.23 14.79
CA GLN A 265 -24.29 28.59 14.23
C GLN A 265 -25.50 28.89 13.32
N LEU A 266 -25.87 27.96 12.43
CA LEU A 266 -27.02 28.15 11.53
C LEU A 266 -28.34 28.26 12.29
N LYS A 267 -28.54 27.49 13.36
CA LYS A 267 -29.69 27.60 14.23
C LYS A 267 -29.77 28.97 14.93
N ALA A 268 -28.65 29.43 15.49
CA ALA A 268 -28.58 30.72 16.14
C ALA A 268 -28.91 31.87 15.15
N GLU A 269 -28.40 31.79 13.93
CA GLU A 269 -28.71 32.76 12.88
C GLU A 269 -30.18 32.76 12.49
N MET A 270 -30.77 31.56 12.33
CA MET A 270 -32.23 31.41 12.05
C MET A 270 -33.10 32.00 13.19
N GLU A 271 -32.73 31.77 14.44
CA GLU A 271 -33.44 32.34 15.59
C GLU A 271 -33.32 33.89 15.62
N HIS A 272 -32.13 34.42 15.33
CA HIS A 272 -31.92 35.87 15.22
C HIS A 272 -32.79 36.46 14.08
N GLN A 273 -32.82 35.83 12.90
CA GLN A 273 -33.66 36.29 11.80
C GLN A 273 -35.17 36.28 12.14
N LYS A 274 -35.64 35.23 12.86
CA LYS A 274 -37.03 35.16 13.34
C LYS A 274 -37.34 36.29 14.33
N ALA A 275 -36.43 36.55 15.27
CA ALA A 275 -36.59 37.62 16.24
C ALA A 275 -36.64 39.02 15.56
N ASP A 276 -35.77 39.25 14.57
CA ASP A 276 -35.75 40.47 13.79
C ASP A 276 -37.03 40.64 12.94
N SER A 277 -37.54 39.57 12.34
CA SER A 277 -38.80 39.58 11.60
C SER A 277 -39.97 39.94 12.51
N ALA A 278 -40.11 39.28 13.66
CA ALA A 278 -41.13 39.55 14.65
C ALA A 278 -41.07 41.02 15.17
N ARG A 279 -39.85 41.56 15.37
CA ARG A 279 -39.65 42.96 15.77
C ARG A 279 -40.14 43.94 14.70
N ARG A 280 -39.84 43.69 13.44
CA ARG A 280 -40.31 44.50 12.29
C ARG A 280 -41.82 44.47 12.16
N GLU A 281 -42.44 43.28 12.30
CA GLU A 281 -43.91 43.16 12.27
C GLU A 281 -44.55 43.93 13.44
N ALA A 282 -44.03 43.81 14.65
CA ALA A 282 -44.55 44.56 15.79
C ALA A 282 -44.40 46.07 15.62
N GLU A 283 -43.29 46.55 15.03
CA GLU A 283 -43.11 47.98 14.73
C GLU A 283 -44.04 48.45 13.64
N SER A 284 -44.29 47.64 12.58
CA SER A 284 -45.28 47.96 11.55
C SER A 284 -46.68 48.05 12.12
N ALA A 285 -47.12 47.09 12.92
CA ALA A 285 -48.43 47.10 13.58
C ALA A 285 -48.60 48.32 14.50
N ARG A 286 -47.53 48.72 15.23
CA ARG A 286 -47.55 49.91 16.05
C ARG A 286 -47.74 51.20 15.23
N ARG A 287 -47.05 51.32 14.09
CA ARG A 287 -47.19 52.48 13.18
C ARG A 287 -48.57 52.56 12.57
N GLU A 288 -49.16 51.41 12.17
CA GLU A 288 -50.53 51.32 11.65
C GLU A 288 -51.56 51.76 12.73
N ALA A 289 -51.40 51.23 13.96
CA ALA A 289 -52.28 51.63 15.07
C ALA A 289 -52.23 53.16 15.39
N GLU A 290 -50.99 53.73 15.35
CA GLU A 290 -50.81 55.17 15.54
C GLU A 290 -51.45 56.01 14.41
N SER A 291 -51.28 55.51 13.13
CA SER A 291 -51.94 56.15 11.98
C SER A 291 -53.48 56.16 12.11
N ALA A 292 -54.05 54.99 12.44
CA ALA A 292 -55.50 54.83 12.63
C ALA A 292 -56.03 55.71 13.76
N ARG A 293 -55.25 55.84 14.85
CA ARG A 293 -55.61 56.76 15.94
C ARG A 293 -55.64 58.22 15.49
N ARG A 294 -54.64 58.71 14.74
CA ARG A 294 -54.59 60.03 14.19
C ARG A 294 -55.71 60.33 13.22
N GLU A 295 -56.09 59.32 12.40
CA GLU A 295 -57.26 59.46 11.50
C GLU A 295 -58.58 59.58 12.26
N ALA A 296 -58.75 58.75 13.32
CA ALA A 296 -59.94 58.85 14.18
C ALA A 296 -60.04 60.20 14.90
N GLU A 297 -58.93 60.78 15.41
CA GLU A 297 -58.87 62.07 16.01
C GLU A 297 -59.28 63.17 15.01
N LYS A 298 -58.75 63.13 13.78
CA LYS A 298 -59.11 64.06 12.71
C LYS A 298 -60.61 63.97 12.35
N GLN A 299 -61.14 62.71 12.24
CA GLN A 299 -62.57 62.53 11.97
C GLN A 299 -63.46 63.08 13.09
N ALA A 300 -63.08 62.89 14.36
CA ALA A 300 -63.79 63.39 15.48
C ALA A 300 -63.82 64.98 15.51
N GLU A 301 -62.69 65.62 15.18
CA GLU A 301 -62.63 67.09 15.01
C GLU A 301 -63.52 67.55 13.88
N LEU A 302 -63.52 66.85 12.71
CA LEU A 302 -64.40 67.17 11.59
C LEU A 302 -65.86 67.05 11.96
N ASP A 303 -66.23 66.03 12.70
CA ASP A 303 -67.61 65.83 13.14
C ASP A 303 -68.05 66.89 14.19
N GLN A 304 -67.15 67.30 15.08
CA GLN A 304 -67.37 68.43 15.99
C GLN A 304 -67.59 69.77 15.22
N LEU A 305 -66.74 69.98 14.19
CA LEU A 305 -66.85 71.22 13.37
C LEU A 305 -68.20 71.21 12.60
N LYS A 306 -68.59 70.13 12.04
CA LYS A 306 -69.90 69.96 11.38
C LYS A 306 -71.07 70.18 12.34
N ALA A 307 -70.96 69.68 13.57
CA ALA A 307 -72.00 69.95 14.60
C ALA A 307 -72.12 71.42 14.94
N ARG A 308 -70.98 72.10 15.12
CA ARG A 308 -70.98 73.56 15.36
C ARG A 308 -71.58 74.41 14.21
N MET A 309 -71.25 74.07 12.98
CA MET A 309 -71.81 74.67 11.80
C MET A 309 -73.34 74.53 11.76
N ARG A 310 -73.87 73.35 12.06
CA ARG A 310 -75.29 73.07 12.14
C ARG A 310 -75.95 73.85 13.25
N GLU A 311 -75.31 74.01 14.40
CA GLU A 311 -75.83 74.90 15.49
C GLU A 311 -75.85 76.35 15.10
N ASP A 312 -74.86 76.83 14.37
CA ASP A 312 -74.80 78.18 13.88
C ASP A 312 -75.83 78.48 12.80
N GLU A 313 -76.05 77.53 11.86
CA GLU A 313 -77.13 77.59 10.86
C GLU A 313 -78.53 77.60 11.50
N ASN A 314 -78.77 76.76 12.53
CA ASN A 314 -80.00 76.76 13.28
C ASN A 314 -80.24 78.09 14.00
N ARG A 315 -79.18 78.67 14.66
CA ARG A 315 -79.25 79.99 15.31
C ARG A 315 -79.52 81.11 14.32
N GLN A 316 -78.97 81.06 13.12
CA GLN A 316 -79.28 82.07 12.07
C GLN A 316 -80.68 81.91 11.56
N SER A 317 -81.22 80.67 11.38
CA SER A 317 -82.60 80.41 11.00
C SER A 317 -83.59 80.88 12.06
N ASP A 318 -83.30 80.66 13.38
CA ASP A 318 -84.17 81.15 14.49
C ASP A 318 -84.16 82.71 14.59
N ASN A 319 -83.02 83.32 14.36
CA ASN A 319 -82.90 84.75 14.34
C ASN A 319 -83.66 85.39 13.13
N ALA A 320 -83.65 84.76 11.98
CA ALA A 320 -84.41 85.20 10.81
C ALA A 320 -85.96 85.04 11.00
N ALA A 321 -86.32 83.96 11.72
CA ALA A 321 -87.81 83.77 12.07
C ALA A 321 -88.28 84.76 13.12
N PHE A 322 -87.43 85.31 13.95
CA PHE A 322 -87.75 86.33 14.97
C PHE A 322 -87.80 87.77 14.39
N ALA A 323 -87.21 87.98 13.20
CA ALA A 323 -87.15 89.27 12.52
C ALA A 323 -88.27 89.47 11.44
N ALA A 324 -89.12 88.49 11.15
CA ALA A 324 -90.24 88.50 10.25
C ALA A 324 -91.57 88.60 11.05
#